data_da0fed6d8129ce5e69fdd28b2bcf240e
#
_entry.id   da0fed6d8129ce5e69fdd28b2bcf240e
#
_cell.length_a   1.000
_cell.length_b   1.000
_cell.length_c   1.000
_cell.angle_alpha   90.00
_cell.angle_beta   90.00
_cell.angle_gamma   90.00
#
_symmetry.space_group_name_H-M   'P 1'
#
loop_
_entity.id
_entity.type
_entity.pdbx_description
1 polymer ?
#
loop_
_entity_poly.entity_id
_entity_poly.type
_entity_poly.pdbx_seq_one_letter_code
_entity_poly.pdbx_strand_id
1 'polypeptide(L)'
;MKAEIAVMTAENIDRKAIAKGGEILKNGGLVAFPTETVYGLGGNALDPKASMKIYAAKGRPSDNPLIVHIADIRDLDKIVTEVPEKARVLAEKYWPGPLTMILPKADIVPRETTGGLDSVAVRFPSDPIAQELILSLIHI
;
A
#
# COMPACT_ATOMS: atom_id res chain seq x y z
N MET A 1 16.22 3.59 18.50
CA MET A 1 15.73 4.44 17.40
C MET A 1 14.39 5.05 17.82
N LYS A 2 14.23 6.33 17.64
CA LYS A 2 12.99 7.04 17.99
C LYS A 2 12.19 7.33 16.71
N ALA A 3 10.91 6.94 16.70
CA ALA A 3 10.03 7.26 15.58
C ALA A 3 9.74 8.77 15.52
N GLU A 4 9.70 9.31 14.33
CA GLU A 4 9.23 10.67 14.10
C GLU A 4 7.71 10.64 13.90
N ILE A 5 7.00 11.56 14.54
CA ILE A 5 5.55 11.64 14.49
C ILE A 5 5.12 12.94 13.84
N ALA A 6 4.29 12.86 12.81
CA ALA A 6 3.63 14.02 12.21
C ALA A 6 2.14 13.95 12.52
N VAL A 7 1.59 15.05 13.03
CA VAL A 7 0.17 15.14 13.39
C VAL A 7 -0.57 15.96 12.33
N MET A 8 -1.62 15.39 11.76
CA MET A 8 -2.43 16.06 10.74
C MET A 8 -3.86 15.50 10.72
N THR A 9 -4.75 16.21 10.03
CA THR A 9 -6.13 15.77 9.80
C THR A 9 -6.40 15.70 8.30
N ALA A 10 -7.46 15.01 7.90
CA ALA A 10 -7.87 14.94 6.50
C ALA A 10 -8.17 16.31 5.89
N GLU A 11 -8.66 17.25 6.71
CA GLU A 11 -8.96 18.63 6.31
C GLU A 11 -7.72 19.53 6.28
N ASN A 12 -6.65 19.15 6.95
CA ASN A 12 -5.42 19.92 7.06
C ASN A 12 -4.20 19.02 6.97
N ILE A 13 -3.90 18.59 5.75
CA ILE A 13 -2.80 17.67 5.46
C ILE A 13 -1.48 18.45 5.44
N ASP A 14 -0.50 17.97 6.21
CA ASP A 14 0.87 18.49 6.19
C ASP A 14 1.64 17.90 5.02
N ARG A 15 1.69 18.62 3.91
CA ARG A 15 2.31 18.15 2.67
C ARG A 15 3.82 17.97 2.78
N LYS A 16 4.49 18.70 3.67
CA LYS A 16 5.93 18.50 3.92
C LYS A 16 6.16 17.15 4.62
N ALA A 17 5.32 16.82 5.59
CA ALA A 17 5.39 15.54 6.29
C ALA A 17 5.07 14.39 5.34
N ILE A 18 4.09 14.54 4.45
CA ILE A 18 3.76 13.56 3.40
C ILE A 18 4.95 13.34 2.46
N ALA A 19 5.57 14.41 1.98
CA ALA A 19 6.75 14.32 1.11
C ALA A 19 7.91 13.61 1.80
N LYS A 20 8.13 13.89 3.07
CA LYS A 20 9.15 13.21 3.88
C LYS A 20 8.83 11.72 4.05
N GLY A 21 7.57 11.39 4.31
CA GLY A 21 7.11 9.99 4.35
C GLY A 21 7.36 9.27 3.03
N GLY A 22 7.07 9.91 1.90
CA GLY A 22 7.35 9.38 0.57
C GLY A 22 8.84 9.11 0.34
N GLU A 23 9.71 10.01 0.78
CA GLU A 23 11.17 9.80 0.71
C GLU A 23 11.64 8.63 1.58
N ILE A 24 11.09 8.49 2.78
CA ILE A 24 11.39 7.35 3.67
C ILE A 24 11.01 6.05 2.98
N LEU A 25 9.81 5.97 2.41
CA LEU A 25 9.33 4.79 1.68
C LEU A 25 10.21 4.49 0.46
N LYS A 26 10.54 5.51 -0.31
CA LYS A 26 11.38 5.37 -1.51
C LYS A 26 12.77 4.84 -1.19
N ASN A 27 13.30 5.18 -0.03
CA ASN A 27 14.61 4.73 0.44
C ASN A 27 14.55 3.41 1.24
N GLY A 28 13.44 2.69 1.17
CA GLY A 28 13.28 1.38 1.79
C GLY A 28 12.91 1.40 3.28
N GLY A 29 12.51 2.55 3.81
CA GLY A 29 12.03 2.69 5.17
C GLY A 29 10.55 2.36 5.31
N LEU A 30 10.05 2.42 6.55
CA LEU A 30 8.65 2.14 6.88
C LEU A 30 7.95 3.40 7.38
N VAL A 31 6.67 3.54 7.07
CA VAL A 31 5.81 4.63 7.54
C VAL A 31 4.47 4.04 8.02
N ALA A 32 4.05 4.44 9.21
CA ALA A 32 2.69 4.16 9.67
C ALA A 32 1.76 5.27 9.17
N PHE A 33 0.59 4.91 8.69
CA PHE A 33 -0.37 5.85 8.11
C PHE A 33 -1.82 5.46 8.44
N PRO A 34 -2.72 6.46 8.51
CA PRO A 34 -4.14 6.18 8.75
C PRO A 34 -4.82 5.63 7.49
N THR A 35 -5.87 4.86 7.71
CA THR A 35 -6.83 4.47 6.68
C THR A 35 -8.25 4.71 7.19
N GLU A 36 -9.28 4.45 6.39
CA GLU A 36 -10.68 4.55 6.85
C GLU A 36 -11.04 3.46 7.87
N THR A 37 -10.18 2.47 8.10
CA THR A 37 -10.39 1.40 9.09
C THR A 37 -9.42 1.52 10.26
N VAL A 38 -8.18 1.07 10.08
CA VAL A 38 -7.14 1.07 11.12
C VAL A 38 -5.85 1.69 10.56
N TYR A 39 -4.92 2.05 11.44
CA TYR A 39 -3.58 2.44 11.02
C TYR A 39 -2.87 1.26 10.37
N GLY A 40 -2.20 1.53 9.27
CA GLY A 40 -1.35 0.57 8.57
C GLY A 40 0.13 0.89 8.74
N LEU A 41 0.97 -0.14 8.64
CA LEU A 41 2.42 0.01 8.54
C LEU A 41 2.81 -0.33 7.11
N GLY A 42 3.37 0.64 6.40
CA GLY A 42 3.68 0.50 4.99
C GLY A 42 5.14 0.61 4.65
N GLY A 43 5.48 0.04 3.53
CA GLY A 43 6.78 0.14 2.88
C GLY A 43 6.59 0.14 1.37
N ASN A 44 7.67 0.29 0.62
CA ASN A 44 7.61 0.20 -0.84
C ASN A 44 7.23 -1.24 -1.26
N ALA A 45 6.03 -1.40 -1.83
CA ALA A 45 5.50 -2.71 -2.23
C ALA A 45 6.36 -3.46 -3.25
N LEU A 46 7.17 -2.75 -4.02
CA LEU A 46 8.06 -3.34 -5.04
C LEU A 46 9.48 -3.60 -4.51
N ASP A 47 9.75 -3.27 -3.25
CA ASP A 47 11.04 -3.54 -2.61
C ASP A 47 10.92 -4.74 -1.69
N PRO A 48 11.50 -5.90 -2.05
CA PRO A 48 11.43 -7.09 -1.21
C PRO A 48 12.03 -6.90 0.17
N LYS A 49 13.05 -6.04 0.31
CA LYS A 49 13.66 -5.73 1.60
C LYS A 49 12.72 -4.95 2.50
N ALA A 50 11.94 -4.01 1.94
CA ALA A 50 10.94 -3.26 2.69
C ALA A 50 9.82 -4.19 3.18
N SER A 51 9.35 -5.11 2.35
CA SER A 51 8.36 -6.11 2.74
C SER A 51 8.85 -6.96 3.91
N MET A 52 10.09 -7.42 3.86
CA MET A 52 10.69 -8.20 4.96
C MET A 52 10.79 -7.39 6.26
N LYS A 53 11.08 -6.10 6.17
CA LYS A 53 11.08 -5.21 7.35
C LYS A 53 9.70 -5.11 8.01
N ILE A 54 8.62 -5.09 7.22
CA ILE A 54 7.25 -5.07 7.75
C ILE A 54 6.98 -6.35 8.55
N TYR A 55 7.30 -7.52 8.00
CA TYR A 55 7.13 -8.78 8.69
C TYR A 55 7.90 -8.80 10.00
N ALA A 56 9.17 -8.38 9.97
CA ALA A 56 10.02 -8.33 11.17
C ALA A 56 9.48 -7.36 12.23
N ALA A 57 9.05 -6.16 11.82
CA ALA A 57 8.54 -5.15 12.74
C ALA A 57 7.25 -5.58 13.43
N LYS A 58 6.40 -6.33 12.73
CA LYS A 58 5.10 -6.80 13.26
C LYS A 58 5.18 -8.17 13.91
N GLY A 59 6.31 -8.85 13.85
CA GLY A 59 6.38 -10.26 14.26
C GLY A 59 5.46 -11.18 13.46
N ARG A 60 5.18 -10.79 12.20
CA ARG A 60 4.23 -11.48 11.33
C ARG A 60 4.98 -12.52 10.48
N PRO A 61 4.43 -13.75 10.30
CA PRO A 61 5.05 -14.74 9.41
C PRO A 61 5.12 -14.23 7.97
N SER A 62 6.24 -14.46 7.30
CA SER A 62 6.49 -13.99 5.93
C SER A 62 5.66 -14.68 4.85
N ASP A 63 4.97 -15.76 5.20
CA ASP A 63 3.99 -16.43 4.32
C ASP A 63 2.58 -15.85 4.43
N ASN A 64 2.37 -14.85 5.28
CA ASN A 64 1.10 -14.15 5.45
C ASN A 64 1.11 -12.88 4.58
N PRO A 65 0.43 -12.88 3.41
CA PRO A 65 0.58 -11.81 2.41
C PRO A 65 0.29 -10.41 2.93
N LEU A 66 1.02 -9.43 2.38
CA LEU A 66 0.75 -8.01 2.57
C LEU A 66 -0.28 -7.53 1.53
N ILE A 67 -0.93 -6.42 1.82
CA ILE A 67 -1.89 -5.80 0.91
C ILE A 67 -1.22 -4.59 0.25
N VAL A 68 -1.17 -4.57 -1.08
CA VAL A 68 -0.67 -3.42 -1.83
C VAL A 68 -1.76 -2.36 -1.89
N HIS A 69 -1.44 -1.13 -1.53
CA HIS A 69 -2.34 0.01 -1.57
C HIS A 69 -2.03 0.89 -2.77
N ILE A 70 -3.07 1.26 -3.51
CA ILE A 70 -3.01 2.18 -4.66
C ILE A 70 -3.87 3.41 -4.38
N ALA A 71 -3.59 4.50 -5.07
CA ALA A 71 -4.38 5.73 -5.01
C ALA A 71 -4.74 6.27 -6.40
N ASP A 72 -4.53 5.46 -7.43
CA ASP A 72 -4.93 5.71 -8.81
C ASP A 72 -5.27 4.36 -9.44
N ILE A 73 -6.46 4.25 -10.01
CA ILE A 73 -6.93 3.01 -10.62
C ILE A 73 -6.01 2.52 -11.76
N ARG A 74 -5.33 3.43 -12.42
CA ARG A 74 -4.37 3.10 -13.49
C ARG A 74 -3.17 2.31 -12.98
N ASP A 75 -2.84 2.44 -11.70
CA ASP A 75 -1.73 1.71 -11.09
C ASP A 75 -2.07 0.23 -10.89
N LEU A 76 -3.35 -0.13 -10.87
CA LEU A 76 -3.76 -1.54 -10.78
C LEU A 76 -3.19 -2.35 -11.94
N ASP A 77 -3.27 -1.83 -13.17
CA ASP A 77 -2.79 -2.53 -14.37
C ASP A 77 -1.27 -2.76 -14.39
N LYS A 78 -0.52 -2.02 -13.55
CA LYS A 78 0.93 -2.18 -13.42
C LYS A 78 1.34 -3.34 -12.53
N ILE A 79 0.51 -3.69 -11.55
CA ILE A 79 0.83 -4.66 -10.50
C ILE A 79 0.10 -6.00 -10.68
N VAL A 80 -0.87 -6.08 -11.57
CA VAL A 80 -1.60 -7.29 -11.89
C VAL A 80 -1.49 -7.61 -13.38
N THR A 81 -1.58 -8.89 -13.74
CA THR A 81 -1.52 -9.33 -15.14
C THR A 81 -2.87 -9.25 -15.83
N GLU A 82 -3.94 -9.29 -15.05
CA GLU A 82 -5.31 -9.36 -15.56
C GLU A 82 -6.27 -8.74 -14.56
N VAL A 83 -7.24 -7.96 -15.05
CA VAL A 83 -8.35 -7.44 -14.25
C VAL A 83 -9.65 -7.97 -14.87
N PRO A 84 -10.22 -9.07 -14.32
CA PRO A 84 -11.50 -9.58 -14.81
C PRO A 84 -12.60 -8.52 -14.76
N GLU A 85 -13.59 -8.63 -15.63
CA GLU A 85 -14.71 -7.66 -15.68
C GLU A 85 -15.42 -7.52 -14.34
N LYS A 86 -15.63 -8.62 -13.62
CA LYS A 86 -16.22 -8.59 -12.28
C LYS A 86 -15.41 -7.73 -11.31
N ALA A 87 -14.08 -7.79 -11.40
CA ALA A 87 -13.19 -6.98 -10.58
C ALA A 87 -13.32 -5.49 -10.94
N ARG A 88 -13.42 -5.15 -12.22
CA ARG A 88 -13.64 -3.76 -12.67
C ARG A 88 -14.97 -3.20 -12.15
N VAL A 89 -16.02 -3.98 -12.21
CA VAL A 89 -17.35 -3.59 -11.68
C VAL A 89 -17.29 -3.34 -10.18
N LEU A 90 -16.61 -4.21 -9.42
CA LEU A 90 -16.42 -4.04 -7.97
C LEU A 90 -15.57 -2.82 -7.65
N ALA A 91 -14.50 -2.59 -8.42
CA ALA A 91 -13.65 -1.40 -8.25
C ALA A 91 -14.43 -0.11 -8.48
N GLU A 92 -15.22 -0.03 -9.53
CA GLU A 92 -16.06 1.14 -9.83
C GLU A 92 -17.09 1.41 -8.73
N LYS A 93 -17.60 0.35 -8.10
CA LYS A 93 -18.65 0.47 -7.08
C LYS A 93 -18.09 0.76 -5.68
N TYR A 94 -16.96 0.15 -5.31
CA TYR A 94 -16.47 0.15 -3.93
C TYR A 94 -15.14 0.85 -3.70
N TRP A 95 -14.40 1.18 -4.75
CA TRP A 95 -13.15 1.91 -4.64
C TRP A 95 -13.33 3.40 -4.99
N PRO A 96 -12.69 4.29 -4.24
CA PRO A 96 -11.90 4.05 -3.04
C PRO A 96 -12.76 3.58 -1.85
N GLY A 97 -12.18 2.70 -1.03
CA GLY A 97 -12.87 2.12 0.12
C GLY A 97 -12.17 0.88 0.69
N PRO A 98 -12.81 0.18 1.64
CA PRO A 98 -12.15 -0.90 2.38
C PRO A 98 -12.08 -2.24 1.63
N LEU A 99 -12.62 -2.34 0.43
CA LEU A 99 -12.59 -3.58 -0.36
C LEU A 99 -11.15 -3.93 -0.74
N THR A 100 -10.74 -5.15 -0.40
CA THR A 100 -9.49 -5.75 -0.89
C THR A 100 -9.83 -6.79 -1.95
N MET A 101 -9.16 -6.72 -3.09
CA MET A 101 -9.29 -7.73 -4.15
C MET A 101 -7.99 -8.49 -4.31
N ILE A 102 -8.10 -9.79 -4.59
CA ILE A 102 -6.95 -10.66 -4.85
C ILE A 102 -6.95 -11.00 -6.34
N LEU A 103 -5.89 -10.61 -7.03
CA LEU A 103 -5.76 -10.73 -8.48
C LEU A 103 -4.40 -11.35 -8.84
N PRO A 104 -4.25 -11.92 -10.05
CA PRO A 104 -2.96 -12.45 -10.50
C PRO A 104 -1.89 -11.36 -10.52
N LYS A 105 -0.74 -11.61 -9.86
CA LYS A 105 0.31 -10.61 -9.74
C LYS A 105 1.12 -10.45 -11.02
N ALA A 106 1.53 -9.23 -11.32
CA ALA A 106 2.56 -8.95 -12.31
C ALA A 106 3.96 -9.26 -11.75
N ASP A 107 4.93 -9.47 -12.64
CA ASP A 107 6.30 -9.84 -12.26
C ASP A 107 7.02 -8.77 -11.44
N ILE A 108 6.64 -7.50 -11.58
CA ILE A 108 7.24 -6.41 -10.81
C ILE A 108 6.94 -6.48 -9.31
N VAL A 109 5.88 -7.20 -8.92
CA VAL A 109 5.54 -7.39 -7.51
C VAL A 109 6.36 -8.56 -6.95
N PRO A 110 7.25 -8.32 -5.99
CA PRO A 110 8.08 -9.38 -5.45
C PRO A 110 7.28 -10.38 -4.61
N ARG A 111 7.73 -11.64 -4.60
CA ARG A 111 7.07 -12.71 -3.82
C ARG A 111 7.11 -12.45 -2.31
N GLU A 112 8.07 -11.70 -1.83
CA GLU A 112 8.14 -11.27 -0.43
C GLU A 112 6.89 -10.45 -0.06
N THR A 113 6.40 -9.62 -0.96
CA THR A 113 5.18 -8.83 -0.75
C THR A 113 3.93 -9.72 -0.73
N THR A 114 3.87 -10.74 -1.55
CA THR A 114 2.71 -11.63 -1.70
C THR A 114 2.76 -12.89 -0.83
N GLY A 115 3.72 -12.98 0.08
CA GLY A 115 3.87 -14.17 0.92
C GLY A 115 4.20 -15.45 0.13
N GLY A 116 4.85 -15.30 -1.02
CA GLY A 116 5.21 -16.40 -1.92
C GLY A 116 4.12 -16.80 -2.92
N LEU A 117 2.98 -16.11 -2.94
CA LEU A 117 1.87 -16.43 -3.82
C LEU A 117 2.00 -15.77 -5.21
N ASP A 118 1.34 -16.36 -6.21
CA ASP A 118 1.23 -15.82 -7.56
C ASP A 118 0.10 -14.78 -7.70
N SER A 119 -0.58 -14.49 -6.61
CA SER A 119 -1.62 -13.48 -6.52
C SER A 119 -1.20 -12.35 -5.61
N VAL A 120 -1.77 -11.17 -5.81
CA VAL A 120 -1.54 -9.99 -4.99
C VAL A 120 -2.87 -9.44 -4.48
N ALA A 121 -2.91 -9.11 -3.20
CA ALA A 121 -4.05 -8.42 -2.59
C ALA A 121 -3.88 -6.92 -2.82
N VAL A 122 -4.91 -6.25 -3.33
CA VAL A 122 -4.88 -4.82 -3.66
C VAL A 122 -6.07 -4.11 -3.04
N ARG A 123 -5.80 -2.91 -2.52
CA ARG A 123 -6.81 -2.03 -1.94
C ARG A 123 -6.58 -0.59 -2.38
N PHE A 124 -7.68 0.13 -2.58
CA PHE A 124 -7.66 1.57 -2.86
C PHE A 124 -8.35 2.29 -1.70
N PRO A 125 -7.59 2.74 -0.67
CA PRO A 125 -8.19 3.34 0.51
C PRO A 125 -8.84 4.69 0.21
N SER A 126 -9.87 5.04 0.96
CA SER A 126 -10.59 6.32 0.82
C SER A 126 -10.03 7.43 1.71
N ASP A 127 -9.18 7.11 2.68
CA ASP A 127 -8.58 8.11 3.55
C ASP A 127 -7.67 9.08 2.77
N PRO A 128 -7.90 10.40 2.86
CA PRO A 128 -7.12 11.38 2.09
C PRO A 128 -5.62 11.38 2.43
N ILE A 129 -5.25 11.15 3.68
CA ILE A 129 -3.84 11.11 4.11
C ILE A 129 -3.17 9.89 3.48
N ALA A 130 -3.82 8.72 3.54
CA ALA A 130 -3.33 7.51 2.90
C ALA A 130 -3.14 7.72 1.40
N GLN A 131 -4.12 8.31 0.72
CA GLN A 131 -4.04 8.57 -0.72
C GLN A 131 -2.86 9.47 -1.09
N GLU A 132 -2.65 10.57 -0.36
CA GLU A 132 -1.54 11.49 -0.60
C GLU A 132 -0.18 10.81 -0.39
N LEU A 133 -0.05 9.99 0.65
CA LEU A 133 1.18 9.24 0.91
C LEU A 133 1.45 8.21 -0.20
N ILE A 134 0.43 7.47 -0.62
CA ILE A 134 0.54 6.49 -1.70
C ILE A 134 0.96 7.17 -3.01
N LEU A 135 0.33 8.30 -3.36
CA LEU A 135 0.67 9.07 -4.56
C LEU A 135 2.10 9.57 -4.54
N SER A 136 2.68 9.82 -3.37
CA SER A 136 4.08 10.23 -3.25
C SER A 136 5.07 9.14 -3.68
N LEU A 137 4.63 7.88 -3.71
CA LEU A 137 5.45 6.73 -4.09
C LEU A 137 4.86 5.93 -5.26
N ILE A 138 3.57 6.03 -5.53
CA ILE A 138 2.73 5.32 -6.51
C ILE A 138 1.98 4.15 -5.87
N HIS A 139 2.63 3.29 -5.09
CA HIS A 139 1.98 2.18 -4.38
C HIS A 139 2.79 1.76 -3.16
N ILE A 140 2.08 1.37 -2.15
CA ILE A 140 2.64 0.99 -0.85
C ILE A 140 2.23 -0.43 -0.48
#